data_b574bf43976a73bdf71183009c1613b3
#
_entry.id   b574bf43976a73bdf71183009c1613b3
#
_cell.length_a   1.000
_cell.length_b   1.000
_cell.length_c   1.000
_cell.angle_alpha   90.00
_cell.angle_beta   90.00
_cell.angle_gamma   90.00
#
_symmetry.space_group_name_H-M   'P 1'
#
loop_
_entity.id
_entity.type
_entity.pdbx_description
1 polymer ?
#
loop_
_entity_poly.entity_id
_entity_poly.type
_entity_poly.pdbx_seq_one_letter_code
_entity_poly.pdbx_strand_id
1 'polypeptide(L)'
;GYTCDTVYFQELKPWMVRCYGAFVIFRCPMTDTLREFATMAKQMNKPLWYDVDDLVIDTKYTDQIPFLDRMQPEERQAYDQNVRNMGELLSLCDAAVTTTAALAEELKQYVPEVLINRNCASDEMLLLSEAVLKEKQKKNEADGTAKKVRLGYFSGSATHLDDIEMIVPVLKQLLGKNPNLELLIVGILELPVELKLFASQIQMEGFVDYQKLPERIASVDINLAPLTDTIFNRAKSENKWVEAALVQTVTAASNLGAFAEMVQDGEDGVLCRDEAEWLEKLQWL
;
A
#
# COMPACT_ATOMS: atom_id res chain seq x y z
N GLY A 1 -21.53 6.03 -22.57
CA GLY A 1 -20.95 5.94 -21.25
C GLY A 1 -21.87 5.14 -20.33
N TYR A 2 -21.34 4.66 -19.24
CA TYR A 2 -22.09 3.99 -18.18
C TYR A 2 -22.27 4.96 -17.02
N THR A 3 -23.37 4.82 -16.26
CA THR A 3 -23.56 5.45 -14.96
C THR A 3 -23.28 4.41 -13.88
N CYS A 4 -22.59 4.81 -12.80
CA CYS A 4 -22.27 3.95 -11.68
C CYS A 4 -22.75 4.62 -10.39
N ASP A 5 -23.44 3.85 -9.55
CA ASP A 5 -23.83 4.25 -8.21
C ASP A 5 -23.02 3.42 -7.20
N THR A 6 -22.58 4.04 -6.12
CA THR A 6 -21.84 3.37 -5.03
C THR A 6 -22.75 3.19 -3.83
N VAL A 7 -22.75 1.99 -3.26
CA VAL A 7 -23.53 1.64 -2.05
C VAL A 7 -22.62 0.94 -1.06
N TYR A 8 -22.67 1.35 0.21
CA TYR A 8 -22.00 0.62 1.27
C TYR A 8 -22.65 -0.75 1.48
N PHE A 9 -21.86 -1.79 1.68
CA PHE A 9 -22.38 -3.17 1.75
C PHE A 9 -23.38 -3.38 2.91
N GLN A 10 -23.30 -2.59 3.99
CA GLN A 10 -24.29 -2.59 5.07
C GLN A 10 -25.67 -2.03 4.65
N GLU A 11 -25.69 -1.18 3.63
CA GLU A 11 -26.90 -0.56 3.09
C GLU A 11 -27.48 -1.35 1.90
N LEU A 12 -26.73 -2.33 1.39
CA LEU A 12 -27.13 -3.17 0.28
C LEU A 12 -28.44 -3.90 0.61
N LYS A 13 -29.37 -3.89 -0.36
CA LYS A 13 -30.60 -4.67 -0.30
C LYS A 13 -30.69 -5.63 -1.48
N PRO A 14 -31.09 -6.90 -1.29
CA PRO A 14 -31.13 -7.88 -2.38
C PRO A 14 -31.93 -7.43 -3.62
N TRP A 15 -33.01 -6.68 -3.43
CA TRP A 15 -33.83 -6.18 -4.54
C TRP A 15 -33.09 -5.21 -5.47
N MET A 16 -32.01 -4.56 -5.02
CA MET A 16 -31.20 -3.63 -5.83
C MET A 16 -30.57 -4.33 -7.04
N VAL A 17 -30.45 -5.66 -6.99
CA VAL A 17 -30.02 -6.44 -8.16
C VAL A 17 -30.87 -6.17 -9.40
N ARG A 18 -32.11 -5.75 -9.24
CA ARG A 18 -33.00 -5.45 -10.37
C ARG A 18 -32.74 -4.11 -11.03
N CYS A 19 -32.04 -3.20 -10.32
CA CYS A 19 -31.87 -1.81 -10.77
C CYS A 19 -30.68 -1.61 -11.71
N TYR A 20 -29.72 -2.54 -11.72
CA TYR A 20 -28.43 -2.38 -12.42
C TYR A 20 -28.15 -3.55 -13.36
N GLY A 21 -27.31 -3.32 -14.35
CA GLY A 21 -26.93 -4.32 -15.36
C GLY A 21 -25.73 -5.18 -14.95
N ALA A 22 -24.84 -4.67 -14.10
CA ALA A 22 -23.65 -5.37 -13.61
C ALA A 22 -23.27 -4.84 -12.23
N PHE A 23 -22.43 -5.57 -11.52
CA PHE A 23 -22.01 -5.23 -10.16
C PHE A 23 -20.50 -5.45 -9.97
N VAL A 24 -19.87 -4.49 -9.28
CA VAL A 24 -18.50 -4.60 -8.80
C VAL A 24 -18.53 -4.54 -7.28
N ILE A 25 -17.97 -5.55 -6.62
CA ILE A 25 -17.90 -5.63 -5.16
C ILE A 25 -16.44 -5.37 -4.75
N PHE A 26 -16.19 -4.26 -4.06
CA PHE A 26 -14.85 -3.89 -3.61
C PHE A 26 -14.59 -4.37 -2.18
N ARG A 27 -13.63 -5.29 -2.01
CA ARG A 27 -13.10 -5.78 -0.70
C ARG A 27 -14.17 -6.06 0.36
N CYS A 28 -15.30 -6.63 -0.01
CA CYS A 28 -16.35 -6.98 0.94
C CYS A 28 -16.22 -8.44 1.39
N PRO A 29 -16.35 -8.73 2.69
CA PRO A 29 -16.52 -10.09 3.15
C PRO A 29 -17.93 -10.61 2.83
N MET A 30 -18.08 -11.93 2.71
CA MET A 30 -19.38 -12.56 2.57
C MET A 30 -20.26 -12.28 3.78
N THR A 31 -21.50 -11.88 3.51
CA THR A 31 -22.60 -11.75 4.47
C THR A 31 -23.84 -12.46 3.92
N ASP A 32 -24.83 -12.72 4.77
CA ASP A 32 -26.09 -13.34 4.30
C ASP A 32 -26.78 -12.50 3.22
N THR A 33 -26.75 -11.17 3.37
CA THR A 33 -27.30 -10.24 2.37
C THR A 33 -26.56 -10.31 1.04
N LEU A 34 -25.22 -10.35 1.08
CA LEU A 34 -24.38 -10.49 -0.13
C LEU A 34 -24.55 -11.85 -0.80
N ARG A 35 -24.73 -12.91 -0.01
CA ARG A 35 -25.01 -14.25 -0.53
C ARG A 35 -26.35 -14.31 -1.27
N GLU A 36 -27.41 -13.73 -0.68
CA GLU A 36 -28.70 -13.61 -1.33
C GLU A 36 -28.59 -12.76 -2.62
N PHE A 37 -27.93 -11.60 -2.53
CA PHE A 37 -27.69 -10.70 -3.65
C PHE A 37 -26.95 -11.40 -4.81
N ALA A 38 -25.85 -12.08 -4.53
CA ALA A 38 -25.05 -12.79 -5.53
C ALA A 38 -25.86 -13.93 -6.16
N THR A 39 -26.67 -14.65 -5.36
CA THR A 39 -27.58 -15.69 -5.87
C THR A 39 -28.59 -15.11 -6.84
N MET A 40 -29.23 -13.99 -6.48
CA MET A 40 -30.18 -13.31 -7.36
C MET A 40 -29.52 -12.76 -8.63
N ALA A 41 -28.32 -12.20 -8.53
CA ALA A 41 -27.56 -11.71 -9.68
C ALA A 41 -27.30 -12.84 -10.68
N LYS A 42 -26.85 -14.00 -10.21
CA LYS A 42 -26.66 -15.20 -11.05
C LYS A 42 -27.95 -15.68 -11.69
N GLN A 43 -29.06 -15.76 -10.94
CA GLN A 43 -30.35 -16.14 -11.48
C GLN A 43 -30.85 -15.19 -12.57
N MET A 44 -30.48 -13.93 -12.51
CA MET A 44 -30.83 -12.88 -13.50
C MET A 44 -29.79 -12.73 -14.62
N ASN A 45 -28.76 -13.59 -14.65
CA ASN A 45 -27.60 -13.52 -15.59
C ASN A 45 -26.95 -12.15 -15.60
N LYS A 46 -26.76 -11.52 -14.44
CA LYS A 46 -26.10 -10.24 -14.30
C LYS A 46 -24.65 -10.45 -13.84
N PRO A 47 -23.66 -9.85 -14.54
CA PRO A 47 -22.26 -9.96 -14.18
C PRO A 47 -21.99 -9.47 -12.76
N LEU A 48 -21.22 -10.26 -12.02
CA LEU A 48 -20.77 -9.96 -10.68
C LEU A 48 -19.24 -10.05 -10.64
N TRP A 49 -18.58 -8.94 -10.40
CA TRP A 49 -17.13 -8.84 -10.38
C TRP A 49 -16.64 -8.50 -8.96
N TYR A 50 -15.50 -9.05 -8.59
CA TYR A 50 -14.86 -8.76 -7.31
C TYR A 50 -13.62 -7.90 -7.54
N ASP A 51 -13.57 -6.74 -6.91
CA ASP A 51 -12.41 -5.84 -6.97
C ASP A 51 -11.62 -5.94 -5.66
N VAL A 52 -10.34 -6.28 -5.77
CA VAL A 52 -9.43 -6.44 -4.63
C VAL A 52 -8.02 -6.00 -5.00
N ASP A 53 -7.44 -5.16 -4.15
CA ASP A 53 -6.13 -4.54 -4.32
C ASP A 53 -5.05 -5.14 -3.41
N ASP A 54 -5.41 -6.16 -2.60
CA ASP A 54 -4.49 -6.81 -1.66
C ASP A 54 -4.80 -8.32 -1.54
N LEU A 55 -3.82 -9.13 -1.13
CA LEU A 55 -3.93 -10.59 -1.09
C LEU A 55 -4.59 -11.08 0.21
N VAL A 56 -5.79 -10.57 0.51
CA VAL A 56 -6.56 -10.84 1.75
C VAL A 56 -7.77 -11.75 1.51
N ILE A 57 -7.62 -12.73 0.64
CA ILE A 57 -8.70 -13.62 0.18
C ILE A 57 -8.58 -15.06 0.67
N ASP A 58 -7.45 -15.43 1.23
CA ASP A 58 -7.18 -16.77 1.77
C ASP A 58 -6.11 -16.66 2.86
N THR A 59 -6.31 -17.40 3.97
CA THR A 59 -5.38 -17.38 5.10
C THR A 59 -4.00 -17.94 4.74
N LYS A 60 -3.88 -18.78 3.70
CA LYS A 60 -2.57 -19.26 3.22
C LYS A 60 -1.61 -18.13 2.82
N TYR A 61 -2.14 -16.97 2.46
CA TYR A 61 -1.36 -15.76 2.15
C TYR A 61 -1.11 -14.91 3.39
N THR A 62 -2.16 -14.69 4.18
CA THR A 62 -2.08 -13.84 5.36
C THR A 62 -1.31 -14.51 6.51
N ASP A 63 -1.24 -15.83 6.55
CA ASP A 63 -0.39 -16.59 7.50
C ASP A 63 1.11 -16.31 7.31
N GLN A 64 1.50 -15.67 6.22
CA GLN A 64 2.88 -15.24 5.95
C GLN A 64 3.18 -13.82 6.44
N ILE A 65 2.23 -13.15 7.11
CA ILE A 65 2.40 -11.81 7.69
C ILE A 65 2.78 -11.97 9.16
N PRO A 66 4.07 -11.77 9.56
CA PRO A 66 4.52 -12.05 10.93
C PRO A 66 3.82 -11.20 11.99
N PHE A 67 3.38 -9.99 11.63
CA PHE A 67 2.60 -9.15 12.54
C PHE A 67 1.32 -9.83 13.05
N LEU A 68 0.68 -10.67 12.25
CA LEU A 68 -0.56 -11.34 12.63
C LEU A 68 -0.35 -12.37 13.76
N ASP A 69 0.88 -12.88 13.92
CA ASP A 69 1.23 -13.80 15.01
C ASP A 69 1.31 -13.07 16.37
N ARG A 70 1.37 -11.74 16.36
CA ARG A 70 1.40 -10.88 17.56
C ARG A 70 -0.01 -10.48 18.03
N MET A 71 -1.05 -10.80 17.25
CA MET A 71 -2.45 -10.51 17.59
C MET A 71 -2.94 -11.39 18.74
N GLN A 72 -3.91 -10.89 19.50
CA GLN A 72 -4.63 -11.73 20.46
C GLN A 72 -5.42 -12.82 19.71
N PRO A 73 -5.59 -14.02 20.29
CA PRO A 73 -6.22 -15.16 19.59
C PRO A 73 -7.60 -14.84 19.01
N GLU A 74 -8.41 -14.08 19.74
CA GLU A 74 -9.76 -13.71 19.33
C GLU A 74 -9.74 -12.74 18.14
N GLU A 75 -8.82 -11.77 18.15
CA GLU A 75 -8.63 -10.82 17.06
C GLU A 75 -8.11 -11.53 15.80
N ARG A 76 -7.14 -12.45 15.98
CA ARG A 76 -6.62 -13.26 14.87
C ARG A 76 -7.73 -14.13 14.28
N GLN A 77 -8.55 -14.78 15.09
CA GLN A 77 -9.65 -15.59 14.60
C GLN A 77 -10.67 -14.74 13.81
N ALA A 78 -11.01 -13.55 14.31
CA ALA A 78 -11.92 -12.64 13.60
C ALA A 78 -11.33 -12.16 12.26
N TYR A 79 -10.04 -11.83 12.24
CA TYR A 79 -9.32 -11.47 11.02
C TYR A 79 -9.35 -12.61 10.00
N ASP A 80 -8.98 -13.82 10.40
CA ASP A 80 -8.95 -15.00 9.53
C ASP A 80 -10.33 -15.35 8.99
N GLN A 81 -11.37 -15.20 9.82
CA GLN A 81 -12.74 -15.41 9.35
C GLN A 81 -13.15 -14.37 8.31
N ASN A 82 -12.74 -13.12 8.49
CA ASN A 82 -13.01 -12.06 7.52
C ASN A 82 -12.29 -12.35 6.17
N VAL A 83 -11.03 -12.78 6.21
CA VAL A 83 -10.27 -13.19 5.03
C VAL A 83 -10.97 -14.35 4.30
N ARG A 84 -11.38 -15.40 5.04
CA ARG A 84 -12.14 -16.52 4.44
C ARG A 84 -13.44 -16.08 3.81
N ASN A 85 -14.15 -15.14 4.46
CA ASN A 85 -15.40 -14.59 3.94
C ASN A 85 -15.19 -13.78 2.64
N MET A 86 -14.05 -13.08 2.51
CA MET A 86 -13.69 -12.39 1.25
C MET A 86 -13.43 -13.41 0.13
N GLY A 87 -12.66 -14.46 0.40
CA GLY A 87 -12.40 -15.53 -0.58
C GLY A 87 -13.66 -16.29 -0.99
N GLU A 88 -14.58 -16.51 -0.06
CA GLU A 88 -15.88 -17.10 -0.38
C GLU A 88 -16.68 -16.25 -1.36
N LEU A 89 -16.75 -14.93 -1.13
CA LEU A 89 -17.47 -14.02 -2.03
C LEU A 89 -16.79 -13.93 -3.41
N LEU A 90 -15.46 -13.82 -3.43
CA LEU A 90 -14.68 -13.85 -4.67
C LEU A 90 -15.02 -15.09 -5.50
N SER A 91 -15.07 -16.28 -4.90
CA SER A 91 -15.36 -17.54 -5.60
C SER A 91 -16.80 -17.63 -6.18
N LEU A 92 -17.69 -16.75 -5.75
CA LEU A 92 -19.03 -16.61 -6.35
C LEU A 92 -19.07 -15.62 -7.51
N CYS A 93 -18.04 -14.83 -7.73
CA CYS A 93 -18.00 -13.84 -8.79
C CYS A 93 -17.61 -14.44 -10.14
N ASP A 94 -18.00 -13.77 -11.23
CA ASP A 94 -17.71 -14.21 -12.59
C ASP A 94 -16.26 -13.84 -13.00
N ALA A 95 -15.75 -12.75 -12.44
CA ALA A 95 -14.41 -12.25 -12.69
C ALA A 95 -13.87 -11.47 -11.47
N ALA A 96 -12.57 -11.22 -11.47
CA ALA A 96 -11.95 -10.30 -10.53
C ALA A 96 -11.28 -9.13 -11.27
N VAL A 97 -11.22 -7.99 -10.59
CA VAL A 97 -10.39 -6.84 -10.94
C VAL A 97 -9.33 -6.66 -9.86
N THR A 98 -8.09 -6.41 -10.25
CA THR A 98 -7.00 -6.23 -9.30
C THR A 98 -5.93 -5.29 -9.84
N THR A 99 -4.91 -4.98 -9.03
CA THR A 99 -3.99 -3.87 -9.29
C THR A 99 -2.65 -4.30 -9.88
N THR A 100 -2.19 -5.54 -9.64
CA THR A 100 -0.86 -6.01 -10.05
C THR A 100 -0.90 -7.34 -10.77
N ALA A 101 0.12 -7.62 -11.58
CA ALA A 101 0.26 -8.90 -12.28
C ALA A 101 0.42 -10.06 -11.28
N ALA A 102 1.20 -9.87 -10.23
CA ALA A 102 1.42 -10.88 -9.20
C ALA A 102 0.12 -11.24 -8.47
N LEU A 103 -0.69 -10.24 -8.11
CA LEU A 103 -2.01 -10.47 -7.48
C LEU A 103 -2.96 -11.16 -8.46
N ALA A 104 -2.95 -10.77 -9.74
CA ALA A 104 -3.79 -11.40 -10.76
C ALA A 104 -3.49 -12.89 -10.92
N GLU A 105 -2.22 -13.30 -10.88
CA GLU A 105 -1.85 -14.73 -10.96
C GLU A 105 -2.45 -15.54 -9.81
N GLU A 106 -2.43 -15.00 -8.60
CA GLU A 106 -3.03 -15.68 -7.45
C GLU A 106 -4.55 -15.76 -7.53
N LEU A 107 -5.22 -14.70 -8.03
CA LEU A 107 -6.68 -14.65 -8.18
C LEU A 107 -7.22 -15.63 -9.22
N LYS A 108 -6.45 -15.99 -10.25
CA LYS A 108 -6.84 -16.99 -11.27
C LYS A 108 -7.18 -18.36 -10.70
N GLN A 109 -6.77 -18.64 -9.45
CA GLN A 109 -7.11 -19.90 -8.76
C GLN A 109 -8.56 -19.89 -8.25
N TYR A 110 -9.20 -18.73 -8.17
CA TYR A 110 -10.52 -18.54 -7.54
C TYR A 110 -11.61 -18.17 -8.53
N VAL A 111 -11.27 -17.48 -9.61
CA VAL A 111 -12.20 -17.02 -10.64
C VAL A 111 -11.65 -17.27 -12.04
N PRO A 112 -12.54 -17.47 -13.06
CA PRO A 112 -12.10 -17.82 -14.42
C PRO A 112 -11.44 -16.65 -15.17
N GLU A 113 -11.74 -15.41 -14.82
CA GLU A 113 -11.23 -14.21 -15.49
C GLU A 113 -10.70 -13.21 -14.47
N VAL A 114 -9.52 -12.65 -14.73
CA VAL A 114 -8.91 -11.62 -13.89
C VAL A 114 -8.43 -10.48 -14.78
N LEU A 115 -8.90 -9.27 -14.48
CA LEU A 115 -8.53 -8.03 -15.16
C LEU A 115 -7.58 -7.22 -14.26
N ILE A 116 -6.54 -6.66 -14.87
CA ILE A 116 -5.62 -5.76 -14.15
C ILE A 116 -6.03 -4.32 -14.44
N ASN A 117 -6.39 -3.61 -13.38
CA ASN A 117 -6.61 -2.16 -13.38
C ASN A 117 -5.68 -1.55 -12.33
N ARG A 118 -4.52 -1.06 -12.76
CA ARG A 118 -3.50 -0.54 -11.85
C ARG A 118 -4.03 0.64 -11.05
N ASN A 119 -3.53 0.79 -9.83
CA ASN A 119 -3.79 1.98 -9.04
C ASN A 119 -3.26 3.22 -9.76
N CYS A 120 -3.99 4.31 -9.65
CA CYS A 120 -3.61 5.61 -10.20
C CYS A 120 -3.95 6.73 -9.21
N ALA A 121 -3.29 7.86 -9.36
CA ALA A 121 -3.61 9.03 -8.58
C ALA A 121 -5.01 9.56 -8.92
N SER A 122 -5.79 9.91 -7.92
CA SER A 122 -7.07 10.61 -8.10
C SER A 122 -6.85 12.09 -8.47
N ASP A 123 -7.84 12.72 -9.06
CA ASP A 123 -7.80 14.17 -9.34
C ASP A 123 -7.57 14.99 -8.05
N GLU A 124 -8.16 14.57 -6.93
CA GLU A 124 -7.92 15.19 -5.62
C GLU A 124 -6.45 15.08 -5.21
N MET A 125 -5.84 13.89 -5.33
CA MET A 125 -4.43 13.69 -4.99
C MET A 125 -3.52 14.54 -5.89
N LEU A 126 -3.81 14.65 -7.18
CA LEU A 126 -3.08 15.52 -8.10
C LEU A 126 -3.14 16.99 -7.67
N LEU A 127 -4.34 17.49 -7.36
CA LEU A 127 -4.52 18.88 -6.91
C LEU A 127 -3.79 19.17 -5.60
N LEU A 128 -3.86 18.27 -4.62
CA LEU A 128 -3.16 18.40 -3.35
C LEU A 128 -1.65 18.40 -3.55
N SER A 129 -1.14 17.51 -4.39
CA SER A 129 0.29 17.39 -4.69
C SER A 129 0.82 18.62 -5.42
N GLU A 130 0.08 19.16 -6.39
CA GLU A 130 0.46 20.42 -7.07
C GLU A 130 0.55 21.62 -6.11
N ALA A 131 -0.38 21.72 -5.15
CA ALA A 131 -0.34 22.78 -4.14
C ALA A 131 0.92 22.65 -3.27
N VAL A 132 1.25 21.44 -2.84
CA VAL A 132 2.43 21.16 -2.03
C VAL A 132 3.73 21.43 -2.80
N LEU A 133 3.80 21.07 -4.09
CA LEU A 133 4.97 21.36 -4.93
C LEU A 133 5.25 22.86 -5.05
N LYS A 134 4.22 23.66 -5.24
CA LYS A 134 4.37 25.14 -5.31
C LYS A 134 4.98 25.69 -4.02
N GLU A 135 4.57 25.17 -2.85
CA GLU A 135 5.12 25.59 -1.56
C GLU A 135 6.57 25.06 -1.35
N LYS A 136 6.85 23.83 -1.76
CA LYS A 136 8.21 23.24 -1.70
C LYS A 136 9.21 24.06 -2.54
N GLN A 137 8.84 24.47 -3.74
CA GLN A 137 9.66 25.29 -4.62
C GLN A 137 9.99 26.66 -4.00
N LYS A 138 8.98 27.38 -3.47
CA LYS A 138 9.19 28.64 -2.77
C LYS A 138 10.14 28.54 -1.57
N LYS A 139 10.03 27.45 -0.79
CA LYS A 139 10.92 27.21 0.37
C LYS A 139 12.35 26.94 -0.07
N ASN A 140 12.55 26.14 -1.12
CA ASN A 140 13.89 25.83 -1.64
C ASN A 140 14.62 27.06 -2.19
N GLU A 141 13.90 28.01 -2.78
CA GLU A 141 14.48 29.28 -3.27
C GLU A 141 14.91 30.22 -2.13
N ALA A 142 14.28 30.08 -0.95
CA ALA A 142 14.53 30.95 0.20
C ALA A 142 15.63 30.43 1.15
N ASP A 143 15.98 29.17 1.09
CA ASP A 143 16.86 28.51 2.07
C ASP A 143 18.27 28.28 1.51
N GLY A 144 19.22 29.15 1.91
CA GLY A 144 20.65 29.04 1.58
C GLY A 144 21.49 28.29 2.61
N THR A 145 20.88 27.59 3.57
CA THR A 145 21.59 26.84 4.63
C THR A 145 21.95 25.44 4.20
N ALA A 146 22.99 24.85 4.79
CA ALA A 146 23.34 23.45 4.59
C ALA A 146 22.16 22.58 5.04
N LYS A 147 21.39 22.06 4.07
CA LYS A 147 20.17 21.31 4.30
C LYS A 147 20.52 19.95 4.91
N LYS A 148 19.83 19.57 5.98
CA LYS A 148 19.85 18.19 6.47
C LYS A 148 19.15 17.30 5.45
N VAL A 149 19.69 16.15 5.16
CA VAL A 149 19.03 15.13 4.34
C VAL A 149 18.03 14.37 5.21
N ARG A 150 16.80 14.23 4.74
CA ARG A 150 15.74 13.55 5.47
C ARG A 150 15.20 12.35 4.70
N LEU A 151 15.29 11.18 5.31
CA LEU A 151 14.63 9.96 4.86
C LEU A 151 13.22 9.91 5.42
N GLY A 152 12.25 9.37 4.67
CA GLY A 152 10.87 9.21 5.12
C GLY A 152 10.36 7.78 4.95
N TYR A 153 9.73 7.23 5.98
CA TYR A 153 8.99 5.99 5.91
C TYR A 153 7.54 6.22 6.27
N PHE A 154 6.63 5.89 5.35
CA PHE A 154 5.19 6.13 5.50
C PHE A 154 4.45 4.80 5.52
N SER A 155 3.69 4.55 6.60
CA SER A 155 2.96 3.30 6.80
C SER A 155 1.52 3.54 7.21
N GLY A 156 0.58 2.95 6.47
CA GLY A 156 -0.85 3.01 6.79
C GLY A 156 -1.31 2.00 7.84
N SER A 157 -0.50 0.97 8.15
CA SER A 157 -0.88 -0.08 9.09
C SER A 157 0.33 -0.69 9.80
N ALA A 158 0.08 -1.31 10.96
CA ALA A 158 1.10 -2.01 11.74
C ALA A 158 1.66 -3.27 11.03
N THR A 159 0.98 -3.79 10.01
CA THR A 159 1.43 -4.97 9.25
C THR A 159 2.71 -4.73 8.45
N HIS A 160 3.19 -3.48 8.36
CA HIS A 160 4.41 -3.10 7.66
C HIS A 160 5.64 -2.96 8.57
N LEU A 161 5.55 -3.42 9.83
CA LEU A 161 6.68 -3.33 10.75
C LEU A 161 7.87 -4.16 10.25
N ASP A 162 7.62 -5.37 9.76
CA ASP A 162 8.66 -6.26 9.25
C ASP A 162 9.37 -5.69 8.00
N ASP A 163 8.68 -4.86 7.23
CA ASP A 163 9.25 -4.20 6.05
C ASP A 163 10.31 -3.16 6.42
N ILE A 164 10.07 -2.32 7.43
CA ILE A 164 11.11 -1.36 7.88
C ILE A 164 12.21 -2.06 8.66
N GLU A 165 11.89 -3.11 9.44
CA GLU A 165 12.87 -3.89 10.19
C GLU A 165 13.96 -4.47 9.28
N MET A 166 13.61 -4.84 8.04
CA MET A 166 14.55 -5.36 7.04
C MET A 166 15.72 -4.38 6.76
N ILE A 167 15.47 -3.07 6.77
CA ILE A 167 16.49 -2.05 6.47
C ILE A 167 17.08 -1.38 7.73
N VAL A 168 16.71 -1.82 8.94
CA VAL A 168 17.27 -1.29 10.20
C VAL A 168 18.78 -1.34 10.24
N PRO A 169 19.50 -2.42 9.82
CA PRO A 169 20.95 -2.43 9.78
C PRO A 169 21.55 -1.31 8.93
N VAL A 170 20.93 -1.03 7.77
CA VAL A 170 21.32 0.05 6.87
C VAL A 170 21.11 1.42 7.52
N LEU A 171 19.90 1.64 8.08
CA LEU A 171 19.56 2.89 8.76
C LEU A 171 20.49 3.18 9.94
N LYS A 172 20.83 2.17 10.75
CA LYS A 172 21.84 2.30 11.83
C LYS A 172 23.18 2.77 11.31
N GLN A 173 23.65 2.18 10.22
CA GLN A 173 24.95 2.52 9.65
C GLN A 173 24.96 3.95 9.09
N LEU A 174 23.88 4.35 8.40
CA LEU A 174 23.73 5.69 7.82
C LEU A 174 23.61 6.77 8.89
N LEU A 175 22.73 6.59 9.88
CA LEU A 175 22.53 7.53 10.98
C LEU A 175 23.78 7.66 11.85
N GLY A 176 24.48 6.54 12.10
CA GLY A 176 25.72 6.55 12.90
C GLY A 176 26.90 7.26 12.22
N LYS A 177 26.94 7.27 10.89
CA LYS A 177 28.01 7.95 10.12
C LYS A 177 27.67 9.41 9.78
N ASN A 178 26.40 9.78 9.76
CA ASN A 178 25.92 11.07 9.26
C ASN A 178 25.08 11.80 10.30
N PRO A 179 25.65 12.66 11.15
CA PRO A 179 24.90 13.42 12.16
C PRO A 179 23.83 14.38 11.57
N ASN A 180 23.96 14.73 10.29
CA ASN A 180 23.01 15.59 9.55
C ASN A 180 21.90 14.82 8.84
N LEU A 181 21.87 13.47 8.95
CA LEU A 181 20.81 12.65 8.41
C LEU A 181 19.67 12.55 9.42
N GLU A 182 18.46 12.76 8.97
CA GLU A 182 17.24 12.60 9.75
C GLU A 182 16.36 11.49 9.17
N LEU A 183 15.59 10.84 10.03
CA LEU A 183 14.58 9.85 9.64
C LEU A 183 13.22 10.29 10.17
N LEU A 184 12.24 10.47 9.28
CA LEU A 184 10.84 10.67 9.59
C LEU A 184 10.09 9.35 9.41
N ILE A 185 9.42 8.88 10.46
CA ILE A 185 8.52 7.73 10.41
C ILE A 185 7.10 8.22 10.67
N VAL A 186 6.20 7.97 9.71
CA VAL A 186 4.80 8.35 9.79
C VAL A 186 3.93 7.10 9.77
N GLY A 187 3.06 6.94 10.75
CA GLY A 187 2.10 5.83 10.80
C GLY A 187 1.99 5.16 12.16
N ILE A 188 1.29 4.01 12.17
CA ILE A 188 1.04 3.21 13.37
C ILE A 188 2.19 2.18 13.49
N LEU A 189 3.35 2.65 13.93
CA LEU A 189 4.54 1.82 14.10
C LEU A 189 5.23 2.15 15.42
N GLU A 190 5.82 1.14 16.05
CA GLU A 190 6.79 1.34 17.11
C GLU A 190 8.19 1.48 16.53
N LEU A 191 9.00 2.36 17.13
CA LEU A 191 10.39 2.51 16.72
C LEU A 191 11.17 1.23 17.03
N PRO A 192 11.81 0.59 16.04
CA PRO A 192 12.69 -0.55 16.27
C PRO A 192 13.73 -0.26 17.37
N VAL A 193 13.94 -1.22 18.25
CA VAL A 193 14.76 -1.04 19.46
C VAL A 193 16.18 -0.58 19.10
N GLU A 194 16.72 -1.09 18.01
CA GLU A 194 18.05 -0.79 17.50
C GLU A 194 18.20 0.67 17.04
N LEU A 195 17.12 1.31 16.67
CA LEU A 195 17.10 2.71 16.24
C LEU A 195 16.96 3.69 17.41
N LYS A 196 16.61 3.25 18.62
CA LYS A 196 16.46 4.11 19.80
C LYS A 196 17.73 4.88 20.16
N LEU A 197 18.91 4.36 19.80
CA LEU A 197 20.20 5.05 19.98
C LEU A 197 20.30 6.35 19.16
N PHE A 198 19.49 6.50 18.10
CA PHE A 198 19.48 7.64 17.20
C PHE A 198 18.23 8.52 17.37
N ALA A 199 17.60 8.49 18.55
CA ALA A 199 16.34 9.20 18.80
C ALA A 199 16.41 10.71 18.51
N SER A 200 17.59 11.34 18.63
CA SER A 200 17.81 12.76 18.30
C SER A 200 17.77 13.06 16.79
N GLN A 201 17.90 12.04 15.94
CA GLN A 201 17.85 12.13 14.48
C GLN A 201 16.53 11.56 13.92
N ILE A 202 15.64 11.03 14.78
CA ILE A 202 14.41 10.35 14.36
C ILE A 202 13.19 11.12 14.87
N GLN A 203 12.30 11.44 13.95
CA GLN A 203 10.99 12.00 14.24
C GLN A 203 9.92 10.92 14.00
N MET A 204 9.05 10.72 15.00
CA MET A 204 7.89 9.83 14.88
C MET A 204 6.62 10.67 14.81
N GLU A 205 5.78 10.40 13.82
CA GLU A 205 4.44 10.97 13.70
C GLU A 205 3.40 9.84 13.63
N GLY A 206 2.24 10.04 14.23
CA GLY A 206 1.13 9.10 14.15
C GLY A 206 0.54 9.01 12.74
N PHE A 207 -0.56 8.26 12.62
CA PHE A 207 -1.31 8.16 11.37
C PHE A 207 -1.71 9.55 10.85
N VAL A 208 -1.48 9.78 9.57
CA VAL A 208 -1.79 11.02 8.87
C VAL A 208 -2.93 10.77 7.88
N ASP A 209 -3.89 11.68 7.86
CA ASP A 209 -4.97 11.66 6.90
C ASP A 209 -4.42 11.70 5.46
N TYR A 210 -5.07 10.98 4.57
CA TYR A 210 -4.77 10.91 3.14
C TYR A 210 -4.55 12.29 2.51
N GLN A 211 -5.38 13.28 2.85
CA GLN A 211 -5.27 14.64 2.32
C GLN A 211 -3.99 15.37 2.76
N LYS A 212 -3.35 14.96 3.84
CA LYS A 212 -2.10 15.53 4.36
C LYS A 212 -0.86 14.73 3.95
N LEU A 213 -1.05 13.55 3.39
CA LEU A 213 0.05 12.66 3.01
C LEU A 213 1.02 13.31 2.00
N PRO A 214 0.56 14.02 0.94
CA PRO A 214 1.46 14.71 0.02
C PRO A 214 2.40 15.71 0.72
N GLU A 215 1.91 16.47 1.70
CA GLU A 215 2.73 17.40 2.46
C GLU A 215 3.83 16.69 3.26
N ARG A 216 3.50 15.55 3.87
CA ARG A 216 4.46 14.76 4.65
C ARG A 216 5.52 14.12 3.74
N ILE A 217 5.12 13.55 2.62
CA ILE A 217 6.07 12.98 1.65
C ILE A 217 6.97 14.09 1.05
N ALA A 218 6.42 15.24 0.75
CA ALA A 218 7.20 16.38 0.24
C ALA A 218 8.21 16.95 1.24
N SER A 219 8.03 16.68 2.55
CA SER A 219 8.92 17.17 3.61
C SER A 219 10.21 16.35 3.77
N VAL A 220 10.34 15.25 3.03
CA VAL A 220 11.54 14.40 3.03
C VAL A 220 12.23 14.45 1.67
N ASP A 221 13.50 14.10 1.63
CA ASP A 221 14.29 14.08 0.41
C ASP A 221 14.20 12.71 -0.28
N ILE A 222 14.14 11.63 0.51
CA ILE A 222 14.08 10.25 0.01
C ILE A 222 12.92 9.52 0.72
N ASN A 223 12.00 8.98 -0.07
CA ASN A 223 10.93 8.09 0.39
C ASN A 223 11.45 6.64 0.43
N LEU A 224 11.29 5.96 1.55
CA LEU A 224 11.68 4.57 1.74
C LEU A 224 10.47 3.65 1.52
N ALA A 225 10.59 2.70 0.61
CA ALA A 225 9.58 1.70 0.31
C ALA A 225 10.15 0.26 0.38
N PRO A 226 10.69 -0.15 1.55
CA PRO A 226 11.12 -1.52 1.74
C PRO A 226 9.93 -2.48 1.75
N LEU A 227 10.13 -3.67 1.19
CA LEU A 227 9.22 -4.80 1.25
C LEU A 227 10.03 -6.08 1.47
N THR A 228 9.69 -6.85 2.48
CA THR A 228 10.21 -8.21 2.68
C THR A 228 9.71 -9.13 1.55
N ASP A 229 10.56 -10.05 1.10
CA ASP A 229 10.21 -10.94 -0.02
C ASP A 229 9.26 -12.05 0.43
N THR A 230 7.96 -11.76 0.35
CA THR A 230 6.85 -12.69 0.58
C THR A 230 5.87 -12.64 -0.59
N ILE A 231 5.08 -13.70 -0.78
CA ILE A 231 4.02 -13.70 -1.81
C ILE A 231 3.02 -12.56 -1.58
N PHE A 232 2.74 -12.25 -0.31
CA PHE A 232 1.86 -11.14 0.06
C PHE A 232 2.43 -9.79 -0.40
N ASN A 233 3.72 -9.53 -0.14
CA ASN A 233 4.37 -8.27 -0.53
C ASN A 233 4.63 -8.18 -2.04
N ARG A 234 4.89 -9.30 -2.73
CA ARG A 234 4.99 -9.32 -4.20
C ARG A 234 3.69 -8.89 -4.89
N ALA A 235 2.55 -9.10 -4.23
CA ALA A 235 1.23 -8.74 -4.75
C ALA A 235 0.87 -7.26 -4.55
N LYS A 236 1.62 -6.52 -3.71
CA LYS A 236 1.35 -5.10 -3.42
C LYS A 236 1.60 -4.20 -4.63
N SER A 237 0.82 -3.11 -4.70
CA SER A 237 0.96 -2.07 -5.71
C SER A 237 2.06 -1.06 -5.37
N GLU A 238 2.43 -0.29 -6.37
CA GLU A 238 3.48 0.73 -6.35
C GLU A 238 3.06 2.08 -5.75
N ASN A 239 1.97 2.16 -5.02
CA ASN A 239 1.40 3.40 -4.49
C ASN A 239 2.41 4.32 -3.80
N LYS A 240 3.30 3.78 -2.96
CA LYS A 240 4.32 4.59 -2.27
C LYS A 240 5.24 5.33 -3.25
N TRP A 241 5.56 4.72 -4.39
CA TRP A 241 6.36 5.36 -5.43
C TRP A 241 5.55 6.42 -6.18
N VAL A 242 4.29 6.10 -6.58
CA VAL A 242 3.40 7.06 -7.25
C VAL A 242 3.18 8.30 -6.38
N GLU A 243 2.82 8.12 -5.11
CA GLU A 243 2.59 9.21 -4.15
C GLU A 243 3.82 10.11 -3.97
N ALA A 244 5.01 9.51 -3.89
CA ALA A 244 6.26 10.25 -3.78
C ALA A 244 6.63 10.99 -5.09
N ALA A 245 6.41 10.37 -6.24
CA ALA A 245 6.65 10.97 -7.55
C ALA A 245 5.80 12.23 -7.76
N LEU A 246 4.53 12.23 -7.30
CA LEU A 246 3.63 13.37 -7.41
C LEU A 246 4.15 14.63 -6.69
N VAL A 247 4.98 14.47 -5.68
CA VAL A 247 5.57 15.58 -4.91
C VAL A 247 7.08 15.72 -5.14
N GLN A 248 7.59 15.12 -6.22
CA GLN A 248 9.01 15.14 -6.60
C GLN A 248 9.94 14.73 -5.44
N THR A 249 9.58 13.64 -4.77
CA THR A 249 10.41 12.98 -3.75
C THR A 249 10.88 11.65 -4.33
N VAL A 250 12.20 11.44 -4.41
CA VAL A 250 12.76 10.20 -4.95
C VAL A 250 12.43 9.01 -4.04
N THR A 251 12.14 7.86 -4.63
CA THR A 251 11.85 6.64 -3.87
C THR A 251 13.02 5.65 -3.97
N ALA A 252 13.44 5.14 -2.81
CA ALA A 252 14.24 3.92 -2.71
C ALA A 252 13.31 2.76 -2.32
N ALA A 253 13.21 1.76 -3.17
CA ALA A 253 12.28 0.64 -3.02
C ALA A 253 12.97 -0.73 -3.09
N SER A 254 12.37 -1.75 -2.49
CA SER A 254 12.77 -3.14 -2.75
C SER A 254 12.55 -3.50 -4.22
N ASN A 255 13.52 -4.18 -4.83
CA ASN A 255 13.39 -4.72 -6.18
C ASN A 255 12.45 -5.93 -6.19
N LEU A 256 11.15 -5.68 -6.00
CA LEU A 256 10.13 -6.69 -5.75
C LEU A 256 8.77 -6.28 -6.32
N GLY A 257 8.03 -7.25 -6.88
CA GLY A 257 6.64 -7.07 -7.31
C GLY A 257 6.46 -5.86 -8.24
N ALA A 258 5.46 -5.05 -7.99
CA ALA A 258 5.13 -3.89 -8.82
C ALA A 258 6.22 -2.83 -8.85
N PHE A 259 7.04 -2.67 -7.79
CA PHE A 259 8.19 -1.75 -7.86
C PHE A 259 9.21 -2.19 -8.92
N ALA A 260 9.53 -3.50 -8.95
CA ALA A 260 10.46 -4.04 -9.95
C ALA A 260 9.94 -3.95 -11.39
N GLU A 261 8.62 -3.91 -11.58
CA GLU A 261 7.98 -3.76 -12.90
C GLU A 261 7.91 -2.30 -13.38
N MET A 262 7.72 -1.37 -12.46
CA MET A 262 7.32 0.01 -12.78
C MET A 262 8.43 1.02 -12.63
N VAL A 263 9.34 0.83 -11.66
CA VAL A 263 10.42 1.77 -11.38
C VAL A 263 11.60 1.53 -12.32
N GLN A 264 12.05 2.58 -12.98
CA GLN A 264 13.26 2.58 -13.81
C GLN A 264 14.46 2.93 -12.92
N ASP A 265 15.22 1.88 -12.54
CA ASP A 265 16.33 2.01 -11.56
C ASP A 265 17.36 3.06 -11.99
N GLY A 266 17.56 4.07 -11.15
CA GLY A 266 18.48 5.20 -11.40
C GLY A 266 17.90 6.34 -12.24
N GLU A 267 16.65 6.24 -12.73
CA GLU A 267 15.99 7.29 -13.51
C GLU A 267 14.85 7.95 -12.72
N ASP A 268 13.86 7.17 -12.26
CA ASP A 268 12.68 7.69 -11.54
C ASP A 268 12.53 7.12 -10.13
N GLY A 269 13.54 6.38 -9.66
CA GLY A 269 13.70 5.81 -8.34
C GLY A 269 14.92 4.92 -8.30
N VAL A 270 15.18 4.28 -7.16
CA VAL A 270 16.21 3.25 -7.05
C VAL A 270 15.63 1.96 -6.50
N LEU A 271 16.07 0.83 -7.06
CA LEU A 271 15.64 -0.51 -6.69
C LEU A 271 16.75 -1.24 -5.96
N CYS A 272 16.47 -1.71 -4.74
CA CYS A 272 17.43 -2.36 -3.85
C CYS A 272 17.06 -3.84 -3.67
N ARG A 273 18.01 -4.75 -3.91
CA ARG A 273 17.81 -6.21 -3.79
C ARG A 273 18.17 -6.76 -2.43
N ASP A 274 19.18 -6.15 -1.81
CA ASP A 274 19.75 -6.60 -0.54
C ASP A 274 20.28 -5.42 0.29
N GLU A 275 20.76 -5.72 1.49
CA GLU A 275 21.29 -4.72 2.43
C GLU A 275 22.45 -3.90 1.84
N ALA A 276 23.30 -4.53 1.04
CA ALA A 276 24.45 -3.85 0.44
C ALA A 276 23.98 -2.81 -0.61
N GLU A 277 23.03 -3.16 -1.46
CA GLU A 277 22.44 -2.23 -2.43
C GLU A 277 21.64 -1.12 -1.75
N TRP A 278 20.88 -1.43 -0.69
CA TRP A 278 20.21 -0.40 0.10
C TRP A 278 21.21 0.62 0.64
N LEU A 279 22.32 0.16 1.20
CA LEU A 279 23.36 1.04 1.72
C LEU A 279 24.02 1.87 0.62
N GLU A 280 24.45 1.23 -0.47
CA GLU A 280 25.10 1.87 -1.61
C GLU A 280 24.22 2.95 -2.24
N LYS A 281 22.97 2.62 -2.55
CA LYS A 281 22.04 3.52 -3.25
C LYS A 281 21.56 4.66 -2.37
N LEU A 282 21.34 4.43 -1.06
CA LEU A 282 21.04 5.52 -0.13
C LEU A 282 22.22 6.45 0.14
N GLN A 283 23.46 5.98 -0.06
CA GLN A 283 24.65 6.83 0.01
C GLN A 283 24.88 7.62 -1.29
N TRP A 284 24.41 7.09 -2.42
CA TRP A 284 24.52 7.73 -3.71
C TRP A 284 23.49 8.86 -3.87
N LEU A 285 22.26 8.68 -3.41
CA LEU A 285 21.20 9.70 -3.39
C LEU A 285 21.54 10.85 -2.44
#